data_b7c55721048f1c09f7dabe051ecda0f9
#
_entry.id   b7c55721048f1c09f7dabe051ecda0f9
#
_cell.length_a   1.000
_cell.length_b   1.000
_cell.length_c   1.000
_cell.angle_alpha   90.00
_cell.angle_beta   90.00
_cell.angle_gamma   90.00
#
_symmetry.space_group_name_H-M   'P 1'
#
loop_
_entity.id
_entity.type
_entity.pdbx_description
1 polymer ?
#
loop_
_entity_poly.entity_id
_entity_poly.type
_entity_poly.pdbx_seq_one_letter_code
_entity_poly.pdbx_strand_id
1 'polypeptide(L)'
;RDVERSRGLGDVYKRQQYNDPLNLVAHKLGPAIAGGNAVILKPSELAPLSALKLVQYLVDAGLPEAVVTVATGGAELGKALVAVREVRMISFTGGFATGEQIARGAGLKKLAMDLGGNAPVLVLKDCDLEATVEACVSGAFWAAGQNCIGTQRILVDASIYEAFRQRFVALTQAMVVGDPGLRETDMGPMITDCLLYTSPSPRDLSTS
;
A
#
# COMPACT_ATOMS: atom_id res chain seq x y z
N ARG A 1 16.54 4.56 17.77
CA ARG A 1 16.78 5.65 16.80
C ARG A 1 15.81 5.59 15.61
N ASP A 2 15.34 4.41 15.20
CA ASP A 2 14.41 4.27 14.08
C ASP A 2 12.95 4.52 14.46
N VAL A 3 12.60 4.36 15.72
CA VAL A 3 11.25 4.63 16.25
C VAL A 3 10.94 6.14 16.28
N GLU A 4 11.93 7.00 16.51
CA GLU A 4 11.72 8.46 16.43
C GLU A 4 11.57 8.98 15.00
N ARG A 5 12.18 8.32 14.01
CA ARG A 5 11.97 8.63 12.60
C ARG A 5 10.58 8.22 12.11
N SER A 6 9.92 7.29 12.83
CA SER A 6 8.59 6.78 12.46
C SER A 6 7.45 7.76 12.72
N ARG A 7 7.67 8.82 13.44
CA ARG A 7 6.65 9.85 13.75
C ARG A 7 6.58 10.99 12.73
N GLY A 8 7.41 11.00 11.69
CA GLY A 8 7.46 12.04 10.68
C GLY A 8 7.01 11.58 9.30
N LEU A 9 7.00 12.50 8.35
CA LEU A 9 6.76 12.24 6.93
C LEU A 9 7.63 11.10 6.36
N GLY A 10 8.82 10.86 6.94
CA GLY A 10 9.75 9.82 6.53
C GLY A 10 9.17 8.40 6.59
N ASP A 11 8.47 8.07 7.64
CA ASP A 11 7.91 6.73 7.85
C ASP A 11 6.79 6.37 6.90
N VAL A 12 5.96 7.34 6.62
CA VAL A 12 4.81 7.12 5.77
C VAL A 12 5.24 7.04 4.31
N TYR A 13 6.31 7.73 3.93
CA TYR A 13 6.96 7.50 2.63
C TYR A 13 7.54 6.09 2.51
N LYS A 14 8.07 5.53 3.58
CA LYS A 14 8.54 4.13 3.62
C LYS A 14 7.41 3.12 3.43
N ARG A 15 6.18 3.47 3.78
CA ARG A 15 4.98 2.63 3.60
C ARG A 15 4.33 2.79 2.23
N GLN A 16 4.75 3.78 1.44
CA GLN A 16 4.20 3.98 0.11
C GLN A 16 4.81 3.04 -0.91
N GLN A 17 3.95 2.44 -1.71
CA GLN A 17 4.29 1.72 -2.94
C GLN A 17 5.30 0.56 -2.77
N TYR A 18 5.52 0.09 -1.56
CA TYR A 18 6.40 -1.06 -1.34
C TYR A 18 5.68 -2.40 -1.56
N ASN A 19 4.38 -2.44 -1.34
CA ASN A 19 3.57 -3.65 -1.47
C ASN A 19 3.23 -3.97 -2.95
N ASP A 20 3.16 -2.96 -3.80
CA ASP A 20 2.90 -3.10 -5.24
C ASP A 20 3.66 -2.01 -6.03
N PRO A 21 5.00 -2.04 -6.00
CA PRO A 21 5.83 -0.92 -6.43
C PRO A 21 5.78 -0.63 -7.94
N LEU A 22 5.36 -1.60 -8.76
CA LEU A 22 5.17 -1.40 -10.19
C LEU A 22 3.77 -0.86 -10.49
N ASN A 23 2.74 -1.53 -9.99
CA ASN A 23 1.34 -1.24 -10.32
C ASN A 23 0.90 0.13 -9.79
N LEU A 24 1.25 0.47 -8.54
CA LEU A 24 0.91 1.77 -7.96
C LEU A 24 1.59 2.95 -8.68
N VAL A 25 2.77 2.73 -9.25
CA VAL A 25 3.41 3.71 -10.13
C VAL A 25 2.69 3.79 -11.45
N ALA A 26 2.36 2.65 -12.08
CA ALA A 26 1.65 2.61 -13.35
C ALA A 26 0.27 3.30 -13.27
N HIS A 27 -0.48 3.10 -12.18
CA HIS A 27 -1.77 3.75 -11.93
C HIS A 27 -1.69 5.29 -11.93
N LYS A 28 -0.53 5.86 -11.62
CA LYS A 28 -0.31 7.31 -11.61
C LYS A 28 0.28 7.82 -12.91
N LEU A 29 1.30 7.12 -13.42
CA LEU A 29 1.98 7.55 -14.67
C LEU A 29 1.09 7.41 -15.89
N GLY A 30 0.37 6.29 -16.04
CA GLY A 30 -0.46 6.04 -17.19
C GLY A 30 -1.46 7.16 -17.47
N PRO A 31 -2.37 7.48 -16.54
CA PRO A 31 -3.33 8.58 -16.72
C PRO A 31 -2.67 9.96 -16.86
N ALA A 32 -1.57 10.21 -16.15
CA ALA A 32 -0.89 11.50 -16.25
C ALA A 32 -0.26 11.72 -17.61
N ILE A 33 0.44 10.72 -18.15
CA ILE A 33 1.05 10.77 -19.48
C ILE A 33 -0.04 10.82 -20.57
N ALA A 34 -1.09 10.00 -20.47
CA ALA A 34 -2.21 10.02 -21.41
C ALA A 34 -2.93 11.38 -21.43
N GLY A 35 -2.96 12.07 -20.29
CA GLY A 35 -3.48 13.44 -20.19
C GLY A 35 -2.51 14.53 -20.65
N GLY A 36 -1.34 14.18 -21.20
CA GLY A 36 -0.34 15.13 -21.70
C GLY A 36 0.40 15.91 -20.62
N ASN A 37 0.52 15.36 -19.41
CA ASN A 37 1.19 16.04 -18.31
C ASN A 37 2.66 15.61 -18.16
N ALA A 38 3.51 16.56 -17.78
CA ALA A 38 4.82 16.25 -17.24
C ALA A 38 4.70 15.79 -15.77
N VAL A 39 5.53 14.83 -15.38
CA VAL A 39 5.43 14.15 -14.07
C VAL A 39 6.77 14.14 -13.35
N ILE A 40 6.76 14.49 -12.08
CA ILE A 40 7.86 14.18 -11.15
C ILE A 40 7.43 12.95 -10.34
N LEU A 41 8.10 11.84 -10.56
CA LEU A 41 7.85 10.59 -9.86
C LEU A 41 8.82 10.44 -8.69
N LYS A 42 8.27 10.37 -7.47
CA LYS A 42 9.04 10.01 -6.27
C LYS A 42 8.64 8.60 -5.79
N PRO A 43 9.42 7.58 -6.11
CA PRO A 43 9.16 6.22 -5.63
C PRO A 43 9.43 6.08 -4.12
N SER A 44 9.02 4.94 -3.56
CA SER A 44 9.45 4.55 -2.22
C SER A 44 10.96 4.36 -2.15
N GLU A 45 11.57 4.77 -1.06
CA GLU A 45 13.01 4.52 -0.80
C GLU A 45 13.32 3.04 -0.64
N LEU A 46 12.34 2.25 -0.16
CA LEU A 46 12.49 0.82 0.10
C LEU A 46 12.30 -0.05 -1.15
N ALA A 47 11.62 0.47 -2.19
CA ALA A 47 11.33 -0.27 -3.41
C ALA A 47 11.41 0.64 -4.65
N PRO A 48 12.55 1.32 -4.92
CA PRO A 48 12.64 2.27 -6.03
C PRO A 48 12.86 1.60 -7.39
N LEU A 49 13.43 0.40 -7.42
CA LEU A 49 13.96 -0.21 -8.64
C LEU A 49 12.87 -0.48 -9.69
N SER A 50 11.69 -0.95 -9.27
CA SER A 50 10.57 -1.19 -10.18
C SER A 50 10.10 0.09 -10.88
N ALA A 51 10.05 1.20 -10.15
CA ALA A 51 9.69 2.50 -10.69
C ALA A 51 10.72 3.02 -11.69
N LEU A 52 12.01 2.93 -11.35
CA LEU A 52 13.12 3.30 -12.24
C LEU A 52 13.09 2.49 -13.54
N LYS A 53 12.90 1.16 -13.41
CA LYS A 53 12.83 0.26 -14.56
C LYS A 53 11.64 0.56 -15.47
N LEU A 54 10.46 0.84 -14.88
CA LEU A 54 9.27 1.22 -15.64
C LEU A 54 9.50 2.49 -16.44
N VAL A 55 10.08 3.53 -15.83
CA VAL A 55 10.35 4.79 -16.54
C VAL A 55 11.38 4.57 -17.66
N GLN A 56 12.42 3.76 -17.42
CA GLN A 56 13.36 3.39 -18.48
C GLN A 56 12.65 2.74 -19.67
N TYR A 57 11.76 1.77 -19.43
CA TYR A 57 11.00 1.13 -20.51
C TYR A 57 10.08 2.09 -21.27
N LEU A 58 9.50 3.08 -20.57
CA LEU A 58 8.69 4.12 -21.24
C LEU A 58 9.55 4.99 -22.17
N VAL A 59 10.74 5.37 -21.73
CA VAL A 59 11.72 6.13 -22.55
C VAL A 59 12.17 5.29 -23.74
N ASP A 60 12.54 4.02 -23.52
CA ASP A 60 12.96 3.09 -24.58
C ASP A 60 11.84 2.88 -25.61
N ALA A 61 10.58 2.96 -25.17
CA ALA A 61 9.39 2.88 -26.04
C ALA A 61 9.05 4.21 -26.76
N GLY A 62 9.86 5.26 -26.58
CA GLY A 62 9.71 6.54 -27.27
C GLY A 62 9.07 7.67 -26.46
N LEU A 63 8.85 7.50 -25.16
CA LEU A 63 8.44 8.62 -24.32
C LEU A 63 9.59 9.64 -24.22
N PRO A 64 9.36 10.93 -24.53
CA PRO A 64 10.41 11.94 -24.36
C PRO A 64 10.89 12.01 -22.91
N GLU A 65 12.20 12.03 -22.69
CA GLU A 65 12.81 12.02 -21.35
C GLU A 65 12.32 13.16 -20.44
N ALA A 66 11.99 14.32 -21.05
CA ALA A 66 11.50 15.48 -20.32
C ALA A 66 10.08 15.30 -19.74
N VAL A 67 9.34 14.24 -20.12
CA VAL A 67 7.97 14.02 -19.64
C VAL A 67 7.95 13.43 -18.25
N VAL A 68 8.89 12.56 -17.89
CA VAL A 68 8.94 11.93 -16.54
C VAL A 68 10.32 12.10 -15.92
N THR A 69 10.37 12.83 -14.83
CA THR A 69 11.56 12.93 -14.00
C THR A 69 11.43 12.04 -12.77
N VAL A 70 12.36 11.14 -12.53
CA VAL A 70 12.39 10.34 -11.31
C VAL A 70 13.28 11.01 -10.28
N ALA A 71 12.71 11.32 -9.13
CA ALA A 71 13.40 11.92 -8.01
C ALA A 71 13.43 10.93 -6.83
N THR A 72 14.59 10.35 -6.53
CA THR A 72 14.78 9.44 -5.40
C THR A 72 15.19 10.22 -4.15
N GLY A 73 14.60 9.92 -3.03
CA GLY A 73 14.87 10.60 -1.76
C GLY A 73 13.76 10.40 -0.74
N GLY A 74 14.04 10.82 0.48
CA GLY A 74 13.17 10.65 1.63
C GLY A 74 12.08 11.70 1.80
N ALA A 75 11.71 11.87 3.07
CA ALA A 75 10.65 12.79 3.47
C ALA A 75 10.93 14.24 3.10
N GLU A 76 12.18 14.68 3.19
CA GLU A 76 12.55 16.07 2.90
C GLU A 76 12.33 16.40 1.42
N LEU A 77 12.68 15.47 0.52
CA LEU A 77 12.34 15.63 -0.90
C LEU A 77 10.83 15.72 -1.11
N GLY A 78 10.07 14.86 -0.41
CA GLY A 78 8.60 14.89 -0.48
C GLY A 78 8.02 16.23 -0.04
N LYS A 79 8.48 16.79 1.08
CA LYS A 79 8.08 18.12 1.55
C LYS A 79 8.42 19.21 0.53
N ALA A 80 9.64 19.15 -0.02
CA ALA A 80 10.08 20.10 -1.03
C ALA A 80 9.16 20.05 -2.26
N LEU A 81 8.84 18.85 -2.78
CA LEU A 81 7.93 18.69 -3.92
C LEU A 81 6.52 19.21 -3.63
N VAL A 82 5.99 19.00 -2.43
CA VAL A 82 4.70 19.55 -2.01
C VAL A 82 4.71 21.08 -2.01
N ALA A 83 5.84 21.70 -1.65
CA ALA A 83 5.99 23.15 -1.60
C ALA A 83 6.23 23.80 -2.97
N VAL A 84 6.73 23.07 -3.97
CA VAL A 84 7.04 23.60 -5.31
C VAL A 84 5.79 24.19 -5.96
N ARG A 85 5.82 25.47 -6.30
CA ARG A 85 4.67 26.21 -6.84
C ARG A 85 4.21 25.70 -8.22
N GLU A 86 5.14 25.24 -9.03
CA GLU A 86 4.93 24.74 -10.39
C GLU A 86 4.19 23.40 -10.41
N VAL A 87 4.27 22.63 -9.33
CA VAL A 87 3.48 21.40 -9.15
C VAL A 87 2.02 21.80 -8.93
N ARG A 88 1.15 21.42 -9.84
CA ARG A 88 -0.28 21.76 -9.80
C ARG A 88 -1.17 20.68 -9.23
N MET A 89 -0.71 19.44 -9.27
CA MET A 89 -1.43 18.27 -8.76
C MET A 89 -0.47 17.34 -8.04
N ILE A 90 -0.91 16.79 -6.93
CA ILE A 90 -0.20 15.78 -6.17
C ILE A 90 -1.07 14.52 -6.15
N SER A 91 -0.52 13.42 -6.65
CA SER A 91 -1.10 12.08 -6.50
C SER A 91 -0.29 11.30 -5.48
N PHE A 92 -0.92 10.87 -4.41
CA PHE A 92 -0.27 10.28 -3.26
C PHE A 92 -0.96 9.00 -2.83
N THR A 93 -0.18 7.93 -2.59
CA THR A 93 -0.63 6.70 -1.94
C THR A 93 0.17 6.50 -0.66
N GLY A 94 -0.50 6.28 0.46
CA GLY A 94 0.16 6.04 1.73
C GLY A 94 -0.72 6.22 2.95
N GLY A 95 -0.10 6.34 4.13
CA GLY A 95 -0.82 6.45 5.39
C GLY A 95 -1.55 7.79 5.55
N PHE A 96 -2.66 7.76 6.31
CA PHE A 96 -3.53 8.90 6.55
C PHE A 96 -2.78 10.14 7.08
N ALA A 97 -1.94 9.98 8.10
CA ALA A 97 -1.22 11.10 8.73
C ALA A 97 -0.34 11.88 7.74
N THR A 98 0.28 11.18 6.78
CA THR A 98 1.07 11.87 5.74
C THR A 98 0.16 12.51 4.69
N GLY A 99 -0.90 11.83 4.29
CA GLY A 99 -1.90 12.42 3.40
C GLY A 99 -2.44 13.74 3.98
N GLU A 100 -2.74 13.77 5.26
CA GLU A 100 -3.18 14.99 5.96
C GLU A 100 -2.13 16.11 5.94
N GLN A 101 -0.86 15.76 6.20
CA GLN A 101 0.24 16.74 6.14
C GLN A 101 0.44 17.27 4.72
N ILE A 102 0.36 16.41 3.71
CA ILE A 102 0.41 16.84 2.30
C ILE A 102 -0.75 17.77 2.00
N ALA A 103 -1.96 17.42 2.41
CA ALA A 103 -3.15 18.24 2.18
C ALA A 103 -3.01 19.65 2.82
N ARG A 104 -2.49 19.70 4.04
CA ARG A 104 -2.23 20.98 4.73
C ARG A 104 -1.16 21.82 4.02
N GLY A 105 -0.12 21.18 3.46
CA GLY A 105 0.98 21.87 2.78
C GLY A 105 0.75 22.18 1.31
N ALA A 106 -0.24 21.57 0.68
CA ALA A 106 -0.46 21.65 -0.76
C ALA A 106 -1.06 22.98 -1.25
N GLY A 107 -1.71 23.74 -0.36
CA GLY A 107 -2.40 24.97 -0.74
C GLY A 107 -3.53 24.70 -1.75
N LEU A 108 -3.53 25.41 -2.88
CA LEU A 108 -4.56 25.27 -3.92
C LEU A 108 -4.29 24.18 -4.95
N LYS A 109 -3.31 23.30 -4.72
CA LYS A 109 -3.01 22.18 -5.63
C LYS A 109 -4.16 21.16 -5.64
N LYS A 110 -4.38 20.54 -6.77
CA LYS A 110 -5.28 19.37 -6.84
C LYS A 110 -4.65 18.19 -6.12
N LEU A 111 -5.45 17.43 -5.38
CA LEU A 111 -5.02 16.26 -4.64
C LEU A 111 -5.78 15.01 -5.13
N ALA A 112 -5.04 13.95 -5.43
CA ALA A 112 -5.57 12.60 -5.61
C ALA A 112 -4.93 11.72 -4.54
N MET A 113 -5.71 11.34 -3.53
CA MET A 113 -5.24 10.63 -2.34
C MET A 113 -5.79 9.21 -2.33
N ASP A 114 -4.87 8.25 -2.23
CA ASP A 114 -5.16 6.85 -1.94
C ASP A 114 -4.53 6.54 -0.57
N LEU A 115 -5.36 6.56 0.46
CA LEU A 115 -4.93 6.46 1.85
C LEU A 115 -5.30 5.09 2.42
N GLY A 116 -4.85 4.83 3.64
CA GLY A 116 -5.18 3.59 4.33
C GLY A 116 -6.67 3.45 4.62
N GLY A 117 -7.10 2.22 4.81
CA GLY A 117 -8.49 1.87 5.08
C GLY A 117 -8.61 0.80 6.16
N ASN A 118 -9.86 0.39 6.41
CA ASN A 118 -10.23 -0.73 7.27
C ASN A 118 -11.37 -1.48 6.57
N ALA A 119 -11.03 -2.13 5.44
CA ALA A 119 -11.99 -2.69 4.50
C ALA A 119 -12.84 -3.81 5.13
N PRO A 120 -14.17 -3.68 5.17
CA PRO A 120 -15.07 -4.72 5.64
C PRO A 120 -15.45 -5.68 4.52
N VAL A 121 -15.63 -6.94 4.89
CA VAL A 121 -16.29 -7.97 4.08
C VAL A 121 -17.55 -8.41 4.79
N LEU A 122 -18.67 -8.48 4.05
CA LEU A 122 -19.94 -9.00 4.53
C LEU A 122 -20.12 -10.42 4.00
N VAL A 123 -20.24 -11.37 4.90
CA VAL A 123 -20.43 -12.79 4.59
C VAL A 123 -21.87 -13.17 4.96
N LEU A 124 -22.72 -13.31 3.95
CA LEU A 124 -24.12 -13.63 4.11
C LEU A 124 -24.33 -15.16 4.11
N LYS A 125 -25.43 -15.61 4.72
CA LYS A 125 -25.72 -17.05 4.92
C LYS A 125 -25.88 -17.88 3.65
N ASP A 126 -26.16 -17.24 2.53
CA ASP A 126 -26.37 -17.85 1.21
C ASP A 126 -25.14 -17.84 0.32
N CYS A 127 -23.97 -17.46 0.87
CA CYS A 127 -22.70 -17.48 0.12
C CYS A 127 -22.20 -18.92 -0.10
N ASP A 128 -21.33 -19.08 -1.11
CA ASP A 128 -20.45 -20.24 -1.18
C ASP A 128 -19.38 -20.10 -0.08
N LEU A 129 -19.52 -20.93 0.95
CA LEU A 129 -18.68 -20.82 2.15
C LEU A 129 -17.19 -21.03 1.84
N GLU A 130 -16.83 -22.06 1.05
CA GLU A 130 -15.44 -22.39 0.76
C GLU A 130 -14.78 -21.29 -0.08
N ALA A 131 -15.39 -20.89 -1.18
CA ALA A 131 -14.88 -19.82 -2.03
C ALA A 131 -14.79 -18.49 -1.26
N THR A 132 -15.74 -18.20 -0.38
CA THR A 132 -15.73 -16.97 0.45
C THR A 132 -14.60 -17.00 1.46
N VAL A 133 -14.36 -18.13 2.13
CA VAL A 133 -13.25 -18.27 3.09
C VAL A 133 -11.92 -18.13 2.37
N GLU A 134 -11.70 -18.79 1.23
CA GLU A 134 -10.49 -18.67 0.43
C GLU A 134 -10.22 -17.20 0.03
N ALA A 135 -11.23 -16.50 -0.46
CA ALA A 135 -11.13 -15.10 -0.82
C ALA A 135 -10.78 -14.21 0.39
N CYS A 136 -11.38 -14.48 1.55
CA CYS A 136 -11.09 -13.74 2.78
C CYS A 136 -9.68 -13.98 3.29
N VAL A 137 -9.18 -15.22 3.26
CA VAL A 137 -7.78 -15.55 3.64
C VAL A 137 -6.82 -14.87 2.68
N SER A 138 -7.02 -15.03 1.37
CA SER A 138 -6.20 -14.37 0.36
C SER A 138 -6.18 -12.86 0.54
N GLY A 139 -7.34 -12.23 0.71
CA GLY A 139 -7.46 -10.78 0.89
C GLY A 139 -6.86 -10.27 2.20
N ALA A 140 -6.88 -11.07 3.28
CA ALA A 140 -6.33 -10.69 4.57
C ALA A 140 -4.79 -10.76 4.62
N PHE A 141 -4.21 -11.77 3.98
CA PHE A 141 -2.78 -12.09 4.12
C PHE A 141 -1.94 -11.75 2.88
N TRP A 142 -2.55 -11.28 1.80
CA TRP A 142 -1.80 -10.80 0.64
C TRP A 142 -0.78 -9.71 1.04
N ALA A 143 0.44 -9.83 0.51
CA ALA A 143 1.58 -8.97 0.87
C ALA A 143 1.84 -8.89 2.39
N ALA A 144 1.64 -9.99 3.13
CA ALA A 144 1.76 -10.06 4.58
C ALA A 144 0.83 -9.07 5.31
N GLY A 145 -0.39 -8.85 4.79
CA GLY A 145 -1.36 -7.89 5.33
C GLY A 145 -1.03 -6.41 5.09
N GLN A 146 0.04 -6.13 4.33
CA GLN A 146 0.51 -4.76 4.06
C GLN A 146 -0.23 -4.14 2.87
N ASN A 147 -1.55 -4.16 2.91
CA ASN A 147 -2.42 -3.79 1.80
C ASN A 147 -3.49 -2.79 2.24
N CYS A 148 -3.61 -1.66 1.52
CA CYS A 148 -4.61 -0.61 1.80
C CYS A 148 -6.06 -1.08 1.58
N ILE A 149 -6.27 -2.04 0.68
CA ILE A 149 -7.57 -2.62 0.34
C ILE A 149 -7.74 -4.04 0.91
N GLY A 150 -6.80 -4.51 1.75
CA GLY A 150 -6.86 -5.85 2.35
C GLY A 150 -8.07 -6.04 3.24
N THR A 151 -8.53 -7.27 3.33
CA THR A 151 -9.62 -7.67 4.23
C THR A 151 -9.18 -7.50 5.68
N GLN A 152 -9.78 -6.55 6.40
CA GLN A 152 -9.43 -6.25 7.78
C GLN A 152 -10.55 -6.56 8.77
N ARG A 153 -11.81 -6.47 8.32
CA ARG A 153 -12.99 -6.81 9.11
C ARG A 153 -13.85 -7.76 8.32
N ILE A 154 -14.22 -8.88 8.94
CA ILE A 154 -15.10 -9.86 8.33
C ILE A 154 -16.35 -9.95 9.22
N LEU A 155 -17.49 -9.52 8.68
CA LEU A 155 -18.79 -9.53 9.35
C LEU A 155 -19.57 -10.72 8.81
N VAL A 156 -19.67 -11.76 9.59
CA VAL A 156 -20.26 -13.04 9.20
C VAL A 156 -21.65 -13.20 9.81
N ASP A 157 -22.62 -13.64 8.99
CA ASP A 157 -23.95 -14.01 9.49
C ASP A 157 -23.81 -15.04 10.63
N ALA A 158 -24.55 -14.81 11.73
CA ALA A 158 -24.42 -15.62 12.94
C ALA A 158 -24.71 -17.11 12.69
N SER A 159 -25.58 -17.45 11.73
CA SER A 159 -25.94 -18.83 11.42
C SER A 159 -24.83 -19.67 10.81
N ILE A 160 -23.83 -19.02 10.16
CA ILE A 160 -22.69 -19.69 9.51
C ILE A 160 -21.36 -19.32 10.15
N TYR A 161 -21.36 -18.48 11.20
CA TYR A 161 -20.15 -17.95 11.81
C TYR A 161 -19.17 -19.03 12.24
N GLU A 162 -19.63 -20.06 12.94
CA GLU A 162 -18.74 -21.09 13.47
C GLU A 162 -18.11 -21.93 12.36
N ALA A 163 -18.87 -22.28 11.31
CA ALA A 163 -18.36 -22.98 10.15
C ALA A 163 -17.33 -22.14 9.40
N PHE A 164 -17.64 -20.86 9.18
CA PHE A 164 -16.71 -19.90 8.57
C PHE A 164 -15.40 -19.78 9.38
N ARG A 165 -15.53 -19.57 10.71
CA ARG A 165 -14.36 -19.40 11.60
C ARG A 165 -13.44 -20.60 11.56
N GLN A 166 -14.00 -21.83 11.65
CA GLN A 166 -13.21 -23.06 11.63
C GLN A 166 -12.43 -23.20 10.33
N ARG A 167 -13.08 -22.96 9.18
CA ARG A 167 -12.43 -23.04 7.87
C ARG A 167 -11.40 -21.95 7.67
N PHE A 168 -11.71 -20.72 8.06
CA PHE A 168 -10.79 -19.58 7.97
C PHE A 168 -9.51 -19.83 8.77
N VAL A 169 -9.64 -20.30 10.03
CA VAL A 169 -8.50 -20.63 10.88
C VAL A 169 -7.67 -21.77 10.28
N ALA A 170 -8.33 -22.84 9.80
CA ALA A 170 -7.63 -23.98 9.21
C ALA A 170 -6.81 -23.57 7.96
N LEU A 171 -7.39 -22.79 7.04
CA LEU A 171 -6.67 -22.30 5.86
C LEU A 171 -5.54 -21.35 6.24
N THR A 172 -5.76 -20.46 7.20
CA THR A 172 -4.72 -19.55 7.69
C THR A 172 -3.54 -20.30 8.30
N GLN A 173 -3.81 -21.35 9.09
CA GLN A 173 -2.76 -22.18 9.70
C GLN A 173 -1.99 -23.02 8.68
N ALA A 174 -2.60 -23.33 7.55
CA ALA A 174 -1.95 -24.08 6.47
C ALA A 174 -1.01 -23.21 5.61
N MET A 175 -1.08 -21.88 5.72
CA MET A 175 -0.22 -20.98 4.96
C MET A 175 1.25 -21.15 5.31
N VAL A 176 2.09 -21.26 4.29
CA VAL A 176 3.54 -21.34 4.44
C VAL A 176 4.13 -19.93 4.46
N VAL A 177 4.69 -19.54 5.60
CA VAL A 177 5.40 -18.27 5.79
C VAL A 177 6.90 -18.54 5.63
N GLY A 178 7.59 -17.80 4.75
CA GLY A 178 9.00 -18.08 4.50
C GLY A 178 9.67 -17.17 3.48
N ASP A 179 10.76 -17.68 2.89
CA ASP A 179 11.52 -16.98 1.86
C ASP A 179 10.66 -16.80 0.59
N PRO A 180 10.42 -15.56 0.14
CA PRO A 180 9.61 -15.31 -1.06
C PRO A 180 10.25 -15.80 -2.37
N GLY A 181 11.51 -16.20 -2.35
CA GLY A 181 12.19 -16.84 -3.49
C GLY A 181 11.79 -18.30 -3.70
N LEU A 182 11.15 -18.93 -2.72
CA LEU A 182 10.69 -20.31 -2.79
C LEU A 182 9.24 -20.40 -3.28
N ARG A 183 8.96 -21.37 -4.14
CA ARG A 183 7.61 -21.51 -4.74
C ARG A 183 6.52 -21.92 -3.75
N GLU A 184 6.90 -22.64 -2.71
CA GLU A 184 6.02 -23.10 -1.64
C GLU A 184 5.64 -22.03 -0.62
N THR A 185 6.25 -20.83 -0.69
CA THR A 185 5.96 -19.75 0.23
C THR A 185 4.71 -18.99 -0.20
N ASP A 186 3.68 -19.00 0.64
CA ASP A 186 2.44 -18.24 0.45
C ASP A 186 2.57 -16.78 0.92
N MET A 187 3.36 -16.55 1.97
CA MET A 187 3.53 -15.24 2.57
C MET A 187 4.99 -14.95 2.92
N GLY A 188 5.55 -13.91 2.32
CA GLY A 188 6.89 -13.42 2.62
C GLY A 188 6.94 -12.54 3.86
N PRO A 189 8.12 -11.96 4.18
CA PRO A 189 8.31 -11.11 5.35
C PRO A 189 7.65 -9.74 5.19
N MET A 190 7.44 -9.07 6.31
CA MET A 190 7.11 -7.64 6.32
C MET A 190 8.30 -6.81 5.84
N ILE A 191 8.03 -5.65 5.22
CA ILE A 191 9.05 -4.79 4.62
C ILE A 191 10.02 -4.18 5.65
N THR A 192 9.59 -4.00 6.89
CA THR A 192 10.41 -3.49 8.00
C THR A 192 9.97 -4.08 9.34
N ASP A 193 10.91 -4.22 10.27
CA ASP A 193 10.64 -4.64 11.65
C ASP A 193 9.66 -3.69 12.36
N CYS A 194 9.69 -2.41 12.04
CA CYS A 194 8.77 -1.41 12.58
C CYS A 194 7.29 -1.77 12.33
N LEU A 195 6.96 -2.33 11.17
CA LEU A 195 5.58 -2.72 10.87
C LEU A 195 5.09 -3.90 11.71
N LEU A 196 5.99 -4.80 12.10
CA LEU A 196 5.67 -5.91 12.98
C LEU A 196 5.17 -5.42 14.34
N TYR A 197 5.77 -4.35 14.86
CA TYR A 197 5.44 -3.78 16.18
C TYR A 197 4.34 -2.72 16.16
N THR A 198 4.03 -2.14 15.00
CA THR A 198 3.03 -1.07 14.87
C THR A 198 1.70 -1.55 14.29
N SER A 199 1.62 -2.79 13.82
CA SER A 199 0.37 -3.40 13.39
C SER A 199 -0.47 -3.71 14.64
N PRO A 200 -1.69 -3.13 14.80
CA PRO A 200 -2.50 -3.38 15.99
C PRO A 200 -2.83 -4.87 16.10
N SER A 201 -2.44 -5.46 17.22
CA SER A 201 -2.81 -6.83 17.59
C SER A 201 -4.16 -6.82 18.31
N PRO A 202 -4.99 -7.85 18.18
CA PRO A 202 -6.19 -8.02 19.00
C PRO A 202 -5.90 -7.97 20.52
N ARG A 203 -4.67 -8.23 20.94
CA ARG A 203 -4.23 -8.10 22.36
C ARG A 203 -4.13 -6.65 22.80
N ASP A 204 -3.87 -5.73 21.88
CA ASP A 204 -3.73 -4.29 22.18
C ASP A 204 -5.10 -3.61 22.37
N LEU A 205 -6.18 -4.25 21.91
CA LEU A 205 -7.55 -3.76 22.02
C LEU A 205 -8.23 -4.21 23.33
N SER A 206 -7.62 -5.12 24.11
CA SER A 206 -8.20 -5.68 25.34
C SER A 206 -7.89 -4.85 26.59
N THR A 207 -7.20 -3.73 26.49
CA THR A 207 -6.78 -2.86 27.60
C THR A 207 -7.41 -1.46 27.58
N SER A 208 -8.47 -1.25 26.79
CA SER A 208 -9.24 0.00 26.79
C SER A 208 -10.66 -0.20 27.28
#